data_4327549bc5bcfe2747fae411b0147b8a
#
_entry.id   4327549bc5bcfe2747fae411b0147b8a
#
_cell.length_a   1.000
_cell.length_b   1.000
_cell.length_c   1.000
_cell.angle_alpha   90.00
_cell.angle_beta   90.00
_cell.angle_gamma   90.00
#
_symmetry.space_group_name_H-M   'P 1'
#
loop_
_entity.id
_entity.type
_entity.pdbx_description
1 polymer ?
#
loop_
_entity_poly.entity_id
_entity_poly.type
_entity_poly.pdbx_seq_one_letter_code
_entity_poly.pdbx_strand_id
1 'polypeptide(L)'
;MKRDPKNSRRPNDGAANLAMLKRTVKKLFSYYPVLAPVTFACILFSAIVTSIPSLFVQNVIQVIEKWYVSRDWVSAKAELIPILSLLISLYVLSIIAILVYKQLMAYMTQGFLDKLRQEMFGGMQDLPIRYFDTHQHGDIMSFYTNDIDTLRQLVSEAIPAFIQSGAIVLAVFGIMLYFSIWLTLISVLGVILMIVVTKRVGGGSAKFFLRQQRAVAKTEGYIQETMTGQKVVKVFCHEQRSI
;
A
#
# COMPACT_ATOMS: atom_id res chain seq x y z
N MET A 1 -2.27 -37.15 7.53
CA MET A 1 -3.56 -36.53 7.87
C MET A 1 -3.84 -35.41 6.85
N LYS A 2 -4.69 -35.67 5.83
CA LYS A 2 -4.98 -34.73 4.74
C LYS A 2 -5.77 -33.54 5.31
N ARG A 3 -5.19 -32.36 5.33
CA ARG A 3 -5.91 -31.11 5.60
C ARG A 3 -6.77 -30.75 4.38
N ASP A 4 -8.06 -30.73 4.58
CA ASP A 4 -9.07 -30.34 3.58
C ASP A 4 -8.93 -28.84 3.25
N PRO A 5 -8.65 -28.43 2.00
CA PRO A 5 -8.41 -27.02 1.63
C PRO A 5 -9.71 -26.19 1.55
N LYS A 6 -10.85 -26.74 1.94
CA LYS A 6 -12.18 -26.08 1.77
C LYS A 6 -12.64 -25.20 2.93
N ASN A 7 -11.91 -25.12 4.05
CA ASN A 7 -12.44 -24.47 5.26
C ASN A 7 -11.64 -23.24 5.75
N SER A 8 -10.98 -22.48 4.86
CA SER A 8 -10.20 -21.30 5.24
C SER A 8 -10.79 -19.94 4.85
N ARG A 9 -12.05 -19.87 4.44
CA ARG A 9 -12.74 -18.58 4.31
C ARG A 9 -13.68 -18.39 5.49
N ARG A 10 -13.16 -17.85 6.60
CA ARG A 10 -14.01 -17.32 7.67
C ARG A 10 -14.76 -16.09 7.11
N PRO A 11 -16.09 -15.98 7.28
CA PRO A 11 -16.89 -14.89 6.70
C PRO A 11 -16.60 -13.48 7.27
N ASN A 12 -15.58 -13.31 8.10
CA ASN A 12 -15.34 -12.07 8.84
C ASN A 12 -13.89 -11.54 8.75
N ASP A 13 -13.13 -11.93 7.70
CA ASP A 13 -11.71 -11.51 7.57
C ASP A 13 -11.57 -9.98 7.46
N GLY A 14 -12.52 -9.27 6.86
CA GLY A 14 -12.47 -7.83 6.73
C GLY A 14 -12.58 -7.07 8.06
N ALA A 15 -13.50 -7.50 8.94
CA ALA A 15 -13.69 -6.86 10.25
C ALA A 15 -12.53 -7.19 11.21
N ALA A 16 -12.00 -8.41 11.16
CA ALA A 16 -10.83 -8.82 11.93
C ALA A 16 -9.58 -8.05 11.51
N ASN A 17 -9.37 -7.86 10.19
CA ASN A 17 -8.25 -7.09 9.66
C ASN A 17 -8.33 -5.61 10.05
N LEU A 18 -9.53 -5.02 10.03
CA LEU A 18 -9.75 -3.64 10.45
C LEU A 18 -9.51 -3.45 11.95
N ALA A 19 -9.93 -4.41 12.77
CA ALA A 19 -9.67 -4.41 14.21
C ALA A 19 -8.18 -4.54 14.54
N MET A 20 -7.44 -5.37 13.79
CA MET A 20 -5.98 -5.49 13.89
C MET A 20 -5.28 -4.18 13.51
N LEU A 21 -5.65 -3.58 12.37
CA LEU A 21 -5.13 -2.26 11.96
C LEU A 21 -5.36 -1.19 13.03
N LYS A 22 -6.59 -1.11 13.55
CA LYS A 22 -6.93 -0.16 14.62
C LYS A 22 -6.09 -0.40 15.88
N ARG A 23 -5.86 -1.66 16.26
CA ARG A 23 -5.02 -2.03 17.41
C ARG A 23 -3.56 -1.64 17.18
N THR A 24 -3.01 -1.90 15.99
CA THR A 24 -1.63 -1.54 15.62
C THR A 24 -1.43 -0.03 15.65
N VAL A 25 -2.34 0.73 15.02
CA VAL A 25 -2.31 2.19 15.02
C VAL A 25 -2.43 2.73 16.44
N LYS A 26 -3.37 2.23 17.26
CA LYS A 26 -3.51 2.64 18.66
C LYS A 26 -2.23 2.38 19.47
N LYS A 27 -1.59 1.23 19.26
CA LYS A 27 -0.34 0.87 19.95
C LYS A 27 0.81 1.78 19.51
N LEU A 28 0.89 2.12 18.21
CA LEU A 28 1.85 3.07 17.66
C LEU A 28 1.70 4.47 18.30
N PHE A 29 0.47 4.99 18.36
CA PHE A 29 0.18 6.28 19.00
C PHE A 29 0.48 6.26 20.52
N SER A 30 0.28 5.13 21.20
CA SER A 30 0.61 4.98 22.62
C SER A 30 2.12 5.02 22.87
N TYR A 31 2.93 4.48 21.96
CA TYR A 31 4.39 4.49 22.10
C TYR A 31 5.03 5.84 21.71
N TYR A 32 4.40 6.56 20.77
CA TYR A 32 4.93 7.82 20.24
C TYR A 32 3.87 8.93 20.23
N PRO A 33 3.45 9.43 21.44
CA PRO A 33 2.33 10.34 21.54
C PRO A 33 2.56 11.71 20.89
N VAL A 34 3.81 12.14 20.73
CA VAL A 34 4.18 13.40 20.09
C VAL A 34 4.54 13.24 18.62
N LEU A 35 5.33 12.21 18.29
CA LEU A 35 5.81 12.02 16.92
C LEU A 35 4.68 11.57 15.97
N ALA A 36 3.78 10.71 16.44
CA ALA A 36 2.69 10.20 15.61
C ALA A 36 1.74 11.31 15.09
N PRO A 37 1.23 12.24 15.91
CA PRO A 37 0.39 13.33 15.41
C PRO A 37 1.15 14.30 14.49
N VAL A 38 2.45 14.58 14.75
CA VAL A 38 3.27 15.40 13.85
C VAL A 38 3.42 14.73 12.48
N THR A 39 3.73 13.44 12.46
CA THR A 39 3.83 12.66 11.21
C THR A 39 2.50 12.68 10.47
N PHE A 40 1.40 12.48 11.16
CA PHE A 40 0.05 12.52 10.58
C PHE A 40 -0.27 13.91 9.98
N ALA A 41 0.06 14.99 10.69
CA ALA A 41 -0.11 16.36 10.19
C ALA A 41 0.73 16.63 8.93
N CYS A 42 1.97 16.16 8.89
CA CYS A 42 2.83 16.27 7.69
C CYS A 42 2.27 15.48 6.50
N ILE A 43 1.71 14.29 6.72
CA ILE A 43 1.06 13.48 5.67
C ILE A 43 -0.17 14.22 5.12
N LEU A 44 -1.04 14.74 5.99
CA LEU A 44 -2.24 15.48 5.57
C LEU A 44 -1.85 16.76 4.81
N PHE A 45 -0.88 17.51 5.32
CA PHE A 45 -0.37 18.70 4.66
C PHE A 45 0.16 18.39 3.26
N SER A 46 1.01 17.37 3.11
CA SER A 46 1.53 16.96 1.81
C SER A 46 0.43 16.52 0.85
N ALA A 47 -0.59 15.80 1.34
CA ALA A 47 -1.73 15.35 0.56
C ALA A 47 -2.57 16.53 0.03
N ILE A 48 -2.82 17.53 0.86
CA ILE A 48 -3.56 18.75 0.49
C ILE A 48 -2.76 19.51 -0.57
N VAL A 49 -1.47 19.77 -0.34
CA VAL A 49 -0.62 20.49 -1.29
C VAL A 49 -0.55 19.79 -2.64
N THR A 50 -0.51 18.45 -2.66
CA THR A 50 -0.52 17.66 -3.90
C THR A 50 -1.83 17.85 -4.71
N SER A 51 -2.94 18.22 -4.05
CA SER A 51 -4.24 18.46 -4.70
C SER A 51 -4.41 19.90 -5.22
N ILE A 52 -3.58 20.84 -4.80
CA ILE A 52 -3.67 22.27 -5.13
C ILE A 52 -3.41 22.60 -6.62
N PRO A 53 -2.58 21.88 -7.40
CA PRO A 53 -2.31 22.24 -8.78
C PRO A 53 -3.55 22.40 -9.65
N SER A 54 -4.61 21.65 -9.40
CA SER A 54 -5.87 21.77 -10.13
C SER A 54 -6.50 23.16 -10.00
N LEU A 55 -6.37 23.81 -8.84
CA LEU A 55 -6.82 25.19 -8.61
C LEU A 55 -5.91 26.21 -9.30
N PHE A 56 -4.59 25.99 -9.21
CA PHE A 56 -3.62 26.91 -9.82
C PHE A 56 -3.66 26.88 -11.35
N VAL A 57 -3.86 25.71 -11.98
CA VAL A 57 -4.03 25.58 -13.42
C VAL A 57 -5.19 26.44 -13.90
N GLN A 58 -6.31 26.46 -13.20
CA GLN A 58 -7.43 27.33 -13.54
C GLN A 58 -7.02 28.81 -13.51
N ASN A 59 -6.39 29.27 -12.43
CA ASN A 59 -5.95 30.66 -12.30
C ASN A 59 -4.95 31.06 -13.41
N VAL A 60 -4.02 30.16 -13.73
CA VAL A 60 -3.06 30.38 -14.81
C VAL A 60 -3.75 30.50 -16.18
N ILE A 61 -4.72 29.61 -16.47
CA ILE A 61 -5.50 29.66 -17.71
C ILE A 61 -6.29 30.96 -17.78
N GLN A 62 -6.94 31.40 -16.72
CA GLN A 62 -7.70 32.65 -16.67
C GLN A 62 -6.79 33.89 -16.95
N VAL A 63 -5.59 33.93 -16.39
CA VAL A 63 -4.64 35.01 -16.64
C VAL A 63 -4.18 34.98 -18.10
N ILE A 64 -3.89 33.81 -18.67
CA ILE A 64 -3.50 33.69 -20.06
C ILE A 64 -4.64 34.13 -20.99
N GLU A 65 -5.86 33.68 -20.75
CA GLU A 65 -7.03 34.05 -21.55
C GLU A 65 -7.29 35.56 -21.51
N LYS A 66 -7.20 36.17 -20.33
CA LYS A 66 -7.39 37.63 -20.15
C LYS A 66 -6.40 38.46 -20.98
N TRP A 67 -5.12 38.03 -21.02
CA TRP A 67 -4.06 38.78 -21.70
C TRP A 67 -3.78 38.31 -23.13
N TYR A 68 -4.35 37.18 -23.57
CA TYR A 68 -4.17 36.65 -24.91
C TYR A 68 -4.68 37.63 -26.02
N VAL A 69 -5.82 38.25 -25.77
CA VAL A 69 -6.45 39.20 -26.73
C VAL A 69 -5.67 40.51 -26.83
N SER A 70 -5.13 41.02 -25.72
CA SER A 70 -4.39 42.28 -25.69
C SER A 70 -2.92 42.15 -26.09
N ARG A 71 -2.38 40.91 -26.20
CA ARG A 71 -0.96 40.62 -26.49
C ARG A 71 0.04 41.30 -25.54
N ASP A 72 -0.39 41.73 -24.37
CA ASP A 72 0.48 42.40 -23.40
C ASP A 72 1.13 41.37 -22.46
N TRP A 73 2.27 40.85 -22.86
CA TRP A 73 3.04 39.84 -22.12
C TRP A 73 3.71 40.40 -20.87
N VAL A 74 3.90 41.72 -20.76
CA VAL A 74 4.53 42.33 -19.59
C VAL A 74 3.56 42.25 -18.41
N SER A 75 2.31 42.64 -18.64
CA SER A 75 1.25 42.58 -17.62
C SER A 75 0.88 41.14 -17.26
N ALA A 76 0.84 40.22 -18.22
CA ALA A 76 0.63 38.80 -17.98
C ALA A 76 1.72 38.22 -17.08
N LYS A 77 2.99 38.51 -17.31
CA LYS A 77 4.10 38.08 -16.45
C LYS A 77 3.96 38.61 -15.03
N ALA A 78 3.59 39.88 -14.87
CA ALA A 78 3.42 40.46 -13.52
C ALA A 78 2.33 39.78 -12.71
N GLU A 79 1.25 39.30 -13.31
CA GLU A 79 0.21 38.53 -12.65
C GLU A 79 0.60 37.04 -12.45
N LEU A 80 1.35 36.42 -13.37
CA LEU A 80 1.75 35.02 -13.30
C LEU A 80 2.86 34.74 -12.29
N ILE A 81 3.86 35.62 -12.19
CA ILE A 81 5.03 35.41 -11.31
C ILE A 81 4.62 35.16 -9.84
N PRO A 82 3.73 35.95 -9.20
CA PRO A 82 3.33 35.70 -7.82
C PRO A 82 2.57 34.40 -7.65
N ILE A 83 1.74 34.01 -8.62
CA ILE A 83 1.00 32.74 -8.60
C ILE A 83 1.98 31.58 -8.65
N LEU A 84 2.93 31.61 -9.57
CA LEU A 84 3.94 30.55 -9.73
C LEU A 84 4.91 30.49 -8.54
N SER A 85 5.32 31.66 -8.01
CA SER A 85 6.21 31.70 -6.83
C SER A 85 5.55 31.12 -5.60
N LEU A 86 4.26 31.38 -5.37
CA LEU A 86 3.48 30.80 -4.31
C LEU A 86 3.38 29.27 -4.48
N LEU A 87 3.08 28.80 -5.69
CA LEU A 87 3.01 27.38 -6.00
C LEU A 87 4.34 26.66 -5.73
N ILE A 88 5.44 27.23 -6.23
CA ILE A 88 6.79 26.71 -6.02
C ILE A 88 7.12 26.63 -4.52
N SER A 89 6.82 27.68 -3.76
CA SER A 89 7.08 27.70 -2.33
C SER A 89 6.28 26.63 -1.56
N LEU A 90 5.02 26.43 -1.94
CA LEU A 90 4.17 25.37 -1.37
C LEU A 90 4.72 23.97 -1.71
N TYR A 91 5.19 23.76 -2.94
CA TYR A 91 5.81 22.48 -3.32
C TYR A 91 7.11 22.21 -2.58
N VAL A 92 7.98 23.20 -2.45
CA VAL A 92 9.21 23.05 -1.67
C VAL A 92 8.89 22.68 -0.21
N LEU A 93 7.92 23.37 0.38
CA LEU A 93 7.48 23.06 1.75
C LEU A 93 6.86 21.65 1.84
N SER A 94 6.11 21.22 0.84
CA SER A 94 5.55 19.86 0.76
C SER A 94 6.63 18.80 0.65
N ILE A 95 7.68 19.03 -0.14
CA ILE A 95 8.83 18.11 -0.25
C ILE A 95 9.51 17.96 1.12
N ILE A 96 9.73 19.08 1.82
CA ILE A 96 10.30 19.05 3.18
C ILE A 96 9.39 18.24 4.11
N ALA A 97 8.07 18.48 4.08
CA ALA A 97 7.12 17.72 4.90
C ALA A 97 7.14 16.22 4.58
N ILE A 98 7.27 15.84 3.30
CA ILE A 98 7.40 14.45 2.86
C ILE A 98 8.67 13.81 3.43
N LEU A 99 9.81 14.49 3.33
CA LEU A 99 11.06 13.99 3.89
C LEU A 99 10.98 13.81 5.40
N VAL A 100 10.43 14.80 6.10
CA VAL A 100 10.25 14.75 7.54
C VAL A 100 9.35 13.59 7.95
N TYR A 101 8.16 13.44 7.35
CA TYR A 101 7.28 12.35 7.75
C TYR A 101 7.84 10.98 7.42
N LYS A 102 8.54 10.81 6.29
CA LYS A 102 9.20 9.53 5.95
C LYS A 102 10.27 9.16 6.96
N GLN A 103 11.10 10.13 7.36
CA GLN A 103 12.16 9.91 8.36
C GLN A 103 11.57 9.59 9.74
N LEU A 104 10.55 10.35 10.17
CA LEU A 104 9.86 10.09 11.44
C LEU A 104 9.18 8.73 11.42
N MET A 105 8.55 8.35 10.30
CA MET A 105 7.89 7.06 10.16
C MET A 105 8.88 5.90 10.22
N ALA A 106 10.05 6.04 9.56
CA ALA A 106 11.12 5.05 9.64
C ALA A 106 11.60 4.87 11.08
N TYR A 107 11.86 5.97 11.79
CA TYR A 107 12.28 5.95 13.19
C TYR A 107 11.24 5.27 14.10
N MET A 108 9.97 5.70 14.00
CA MET A 108 8.88 5.12 14.79
C MET A 108 8.66 3.64 14.49
N THR A 109 8.76 3.24 13.22
CA THR A 109 8.61 1.85 12.80
C THR A 109 9.69 0.97 13.42
N GLN A 110 10.96 1.39 13.36
CA GLN A 110 12.05 0.60 13.93
C GLN A 110 11.90 0.43 15.45
N GLY A 111 11.62 1.52 16.17
CA GLY A 111 11.40 1.43 17.61
C GLY A 111 10.13 0.65 18.01
N PHE A 112 9.08 0.70 17.19
CA PHE A 112 7.89 -0.12 17.39
C PHE A 112 8.19 -1.61 17.23
N LEU A 113 8.94 -1.98 16.17
CA LEU A 113 9.31 -3.37 15.90
C LEU A 113 10.29 -3.92 16.96
N ASP A 114 11.19 -3.09 17.45
CA ASP A 114 12.10 -3.48 18.53
C ASP A 114 11.34 -3.84 19.81
N LYS A 115 10.43 -2.97 20.24
CA LYS A 115 9.55 -3.26 21.38
C LYS A 115 8.69 -4.51 21.17
N LEU A 116 8.19 -4.70 19.96
CA LEU A 116 7.39 -5.87 19.62
C LEU A 116 8.22 -7.16 19.70
N ARG A 117 9.46 -7.14 19.18
CA ARG A 117 10.39 -8.28 19.30
C ARG A 117 10.69 -8.63 20.77
N GLN A 118 10.90 -7.61 21.60
CA GLN A 118 11.13 -7.80 23.04
C GLN A 118 9.90 -8.42 23.73
N GLU A 119 8.69 -7.92 23.43
CA GLU A 119 7.44 -8.49 23.96
C GLU A 119 7.25 -9.95 23.49
N MET A 120 7.52 -10.23 22.22
CA MET A 120 7.42 -11.59 21.66
C MET A 120 8.44 -12.53 22.30
N PHE A 121 9.67 -12.07 22.50
CA PHE A 121 10.74 -12.85 23.12
C PHE A 121 10.40 -13.16 24.59
N GLY A 122 9.93 -12.15 25.34
CA GLY A 122 9.46 -12.37 26.73
C GLY A 122 8.32 -13.40 26.79
N GLY A 123 7.29 -13.21 25.94
CA GLY A 123 6.18 -14.16 25.89
C GLY A 123 6.59 -15.57 25.45
N MET A 124 7.64 -15.69 24.62
CA MET A 124 8.17 -17.00 24.23
C MET A 124 8.86 -17.72 25.40
N GLN A 125 9.54 -16.99 26.28
CA GLN A 125 10.18 -17.59 27.47
C GLN A 125 9.17 -18.12 28.50
N ASP A 126 7.96 -17.55 28.52
CA ASP A 126 6.88 -18.00 29.41
C ASP A 126 6.15 -19.25 28.88
N LEU A 127 6.47 -19.72 27.66
CA LEU A 127 5.83 -20.89 27.07
C LEU A 127 6.38 -22.20 27.67
N PRO A 128 5.51 -23.21 27.87
CA PRO A 128 5.95 -24.50 28.35
C PRO A 128 6.80 -25.24 27.31
N ILE A 129 7.77 -26.06 27.76
CA ILE A 129 8.68 -26.84 26.89
C ILE A 129 7.90 -27.66 25.85
N ARG A 130 6.75 -28.18 26.21
CA ARG A 130 5.86 -28.92 25.29
C ARG A 130 5.48 -28.15 24.04
N TYR A 131 5.44 -26.80 24.08
CA TYR A 131 5.18 -25.98 22.91
C TYR A 131 6.30 -26.12 21.88
N PHE A 132 7.55 -26.11 22.33
CA PHE A 132 8.73 -26.24 21.47
C PHE A 132 8.89 -27.65 20.88
N ASP A 133 8.44 -28.67 21.62
CA ASP A 133 8.45 -30.05 21.13
C ASP A 133 7.39 -30.31 20.06
N THR A 134 6.30 -29.54 20.07
CA THR A 134 5.16 -29.74 19.15
C THR A 134 5.18 -28.82 17.93
N HIS A 135 6.00 -27.76 17.94
CA HIS A 135 6.11 -26.79 16.83
C HIS A 135 7.50 -26.83 16.20
N GLN A 136 7.56 -26.69 14.88
CA GLN A 136 8.86 -26.65 14.19
C GLN A 136 9.58 -25.34 14.50
N HIS A 137 10.88 -25.43 14.80
CA HIS A 137 11.69 -24.25 15.07
C HIS A 137 11.68 -23.23 13.91
N GLY A 138 11.56 -23.72 12.67
CA GLY A 138 11.41 -22.87 11.48
C GLY A 138 10.13 -22.02 11.48
N ASP A 139 9.01 -22.59 11.95
CA ASP A 139 7.74 -21.86 12.06
C ASP A 139 7.84 -20.75 13.12
N ILE A 140 8.47 -21.05 14.27
CA ILE A 140 8.68 -20.07 15.33
C ILE A 140 9.60 -18.93 14.81
N MET A 141 10.67 -19.29 14.10
CA MET A 141 11.59 -18.29 13.54
C MET A 141 10.95 -17.42 12.46
N SER A 142 9.98 -17.98 11.70
CA SER A 142 9.21 -17.22 10.71
C SER A 142 8.43 -16.06 11.31
N PHE A 143 7.92 -16.17 12.55
CA PHE A 143 7.28 -15.05 13.25
C PHE A 143 8.25 -13.89 13.50
N TYR A 144 9.51 -14.19 13.81
CA TYR A 144 10.54 -13.16 14.07
C TYR A 144 11.13 -12.54 12.80
N THR A 145 11.03 -13.20 11.67
CA THR A 145 11.55 -12.74 10.38
C THR A 145 10.42 -12.23 9.48
N ASN A 146 9.64 -13.13 8.89
CA ASN A 146 8.67 -12.80 7.84
C ASN A 146 7.48 -11.98 8.35
N ASP A 147 6.94 -12.32 9.53
CA ASP A 147 5.78 -11.62 10.08
C ASP A 147 6.17 -10.22 10.58
N ILE A 148 7.36 -10.09 11.19
CA ILE A 148 7.91 -8.78 11.58
C ILE A 148 8.16 -7.91 10.36
N ASP A 149 8.69 -8.44 9.26
CA ASP A 149 8.90 -7.69 8.02
C ASP A 149 7.57 -7.28 7.36
N THR A 150 6.56 -8.13 7.43
CA THR A 150 5.21 -7.79 6.98
C THR A 150 4.61 -6.65 7.81
N LEU A 151 4.80 -6.67 9.13
CA LEU A 151 4.40 -5.58 10.02
C LEU A 151 5.19 -4.30 9.75
N ARG A 152 6.47 -4.41 9.42
CA ARG A 152 7.29 -3.26 9.01
C ARG A 152 6.68 -2.58 7.79
N GLN A 153 6.38 -3.32 6.73
CA GLN A 153 5.74 -2.78 5.52
C GLN A 153 4.36 -2.17 5.83
N LEU A 154 3.58 -2.83 6.66
CA LEU A 154 2.27 -2.32 7.07
C LEU A 154 2.39 -0.93 7.75
N VAL A 155 3.30 -0.81 8.71
CA VAL A 155 3.44 0.41 9.53
C VAL A 155 4.15 1.50 8.74
N SER A 156 5.27 1.19 8.04
CA SER A 156 6.08 2.21 7.35
C SER A 156 5.49 2.69 6.02
N GLU A 157 4.71 1.86 5.34
CA GLU A 157 4.26 2.15 3.98
C GLU A 157 2.73 2.14 3.85
N ALA A 158 2.06 1.04 4.24
CA ALA A 158 0.65 0.87 3.96
C ALA A 158 -0.24 1.86 4.74
N ILE A 159 0.03 2.08 6.03
CA ILE A 159 -0.74 3.02 6.85
C ILE A 159 -0.58 4.47 6.35
N PRO A 160 0.65 5.01 6.15
CA PRO A 160 0.83 6.35 5.59
C PRO A 160 0.20 6.51 4.21
N ALA A 161 0.40 5.54 3.31
CA ALA A 161 -0.18 5.58 1.96
C ALA A 161 -1.71 5.60 1.99
N PHE A 162 -2.34 4.82 2.86
CA PHE A 162 -3.79 4.81 3.02
C PHE A 162 -4.32 6.16 3.49
N ILE A 163 -3.68 6.78 4.48
CA ILE A 163 -4.05 8.10 5.01
C ILE A 163 -3.86 9.17 3.93
N GLN A 164 -2.71 9.16 3.25
CA GLN A 164 -2.38 10.12 2.19
C GLN A 164 -3.38 10.02 1.03
N SER A 165 -3.63 8.80 0.53
CA SER A 165 -4.58 8.58 -0.56
C SER A 165 -5.99 8.98 -0.18
N GLY A 166 -6.43 8.65 1.03
CA GLY A 166 -7.73 9.07 1.55
C GLY A 166 -7.87 10.61 1.60
N ALA A 167 -6.84 11.29 2.09
CA ALA A 167 -6.83 12.75 2.14
C ALA A 167 -6.84 13.39 0.75
N ILE A 168 -6.06 12.85 -0.21
CA ILE A 168 -6.07 13.32 -1.61
C ILE A 168 -7.46 13.14 -2.24
N VAL A 169 -8.08 11.97 -2.07
CA VAL A 169 -9.41 11.70 -2.62
C VAL A 169 -10.43 12.66 -2.06
N LEU A 170 -10.43 12.91 -0.74
CA LEU A 170 -11.34 13.85 -0.10
C LEU A 170 -11.10 15.30 -0.57
N ALA A 171 -9.84 15.71 -0.68
CA ALA A 171 -9.47 17.04 -1.16
C ALA A 171 -9.92 17.27 -2.62
N VAL A 172 -9.59 16.33 -3.50
CA VAL A 172 -9.97 16.40 -4.93
C VAL A 172 -11.49 16.36 -5.08
N PHE A 173 -12.18 15.50 -4.34
CA PHE A 173 -13.63 15.43 -4.35
C PHE A 173 -14.27 16.75 -3.88
N GLY A 174 -13.74 17.38 -2.82
CA GLY A 174 -14.17 18.70 -2.37
C GLY A 174 -13.96 19.78 -3.42
N ILE A 175 -12.81 19.79 -4.07
CA ILE A 175 -12.50 20.73 -5.17
C ILE A 175 -13.47 20.52 -6.33
N MET A 176 -13.74 19.28 -6.73
CA MET A 176 -14.68 18.97 -7.83
C MET A 176 -16.10 19.45 -7.52
N LEU A 177 -16.59 19.25 -6.29
CA LEU A 177 -17.90 19.72 -5.85
C LEU A 177 -17.99 21.25 -5.89
N TYR A 178 -16.90 21.94 -5.53
CA TYR A 178 -16.85 23.40 -5.56
C TYR A 178 -16.96 23.96 -6.99
N PHE A 179 -16.30 23.32 -7.96
CA PHE A 179 -16.30 23.79 -9.36
C PHE A 179 -17.55 23.42 -10.14
N SER A 180 -18.00 22.18 -10.06
CA SER A 180 -19.14 21.71 -10.82
C SER A 180 -19.73 20.42 -10.26
N ILE A 181 -20.97 20.49 -9.82
CA ILE A 181 -21.70 19.33 -9.31
C ILE A 181 -21.96 18.29 -10.42
N TRP A 182 -22.16 18.76 -11.67
CA TRP A 182 -22.39 17.88 -12.82
C TRP A 182 -21.16 17.08 -13.19
N LEU A 183 -19.97 17.69 -13.21
CA LEU A 183 -18.70 17.02 -13.43
C LEU A 183 -18.41 15.99 -12.35
N THR A 184 -18.70 16.34 -11.09
CA THR A 184 -18.53 15.41 -9.96
C THR A 184 -19.43 14.20 -10.12
N LEU A 185 -20.70 14.37 -10.53
CA LEU A 185 -21.64 13.29 -10.72
C LEU A 185 -21.20 12.33 -11.84
N ILE A 186 -20.73 12.87 -12.96
CA ILE A 186 -20.17 12.08 -14.07
C ILE A 186 -18.95 11.29 -13.61
N SER A 187 -18.04 11.93 -12.84
CA SER A 187 -16.84 11.28 -12.33
C SER A 187 -17.17 10.14 -11.34
N VAL A 188 -18.11 10.37 -10.43
CA VAL A 188 -18.61 9.33 -9.50
C VAL A 188 -19.22 8.16 -10.27
N LEU A 189 -20.02 8.43 -11.30
CA LEU A 189 -20.58 7.38 -12.16
C LEU A 189 -19.48 6.57 -12.84
N GLY A 190 -18.42 7.25 -13.34
CA GLY A 190 -17.25 6.59 -13.92
C GLY A 190 -16.52 5.67 -12.93
N VAL A 191 -16.35 6.12 -11.71
CA VAL A 191 -15.74 5.31 -10.63
C VAL A 191 -16.59 4.10 -10.29
N ILE A 192 -17.92 4.25 -10.19
CA ILE A 192 -18.84 3.14 -9.95
C ILE A 192 -18.76 2.12 -11.09
N LEU A 193 -18.79 2.59 -12.35
CA LEU A 193 -18.64 1.73 -13.52
C LEU A 193 -17.32 0.95 -13.48
N MET A 194 -16.20 1.63 -13.17
CA MET A 194 -14.89 1.01 -13.02
C MET A 194 -14.90 -0.08 -11.95
N ILE A 195 -15.52 0.16 -10.79
CA ILE A 195 -15.62 -0.84 -9.72
C ILE A 195 -16.43 -2.05 -10.18
N VAL A 196 -17.54 -1.85 -10.87
CA VAL A 196 -18.39 -2.93 -11.39
C VAL A 196 -17.64 -3.79 -12.42
N VAL A 197 -16.96 -3.15 -13.37
CA VAL A 197 -16.15 -3.82 -14.39
C VAL A 197 -15.01 -4.60 -13.72
N THR A 198 -14.26 -3.98 -12.80
CA THR A 198 -13.15 -4.62 -12.08
C THR A 198 -13.62 -5.83 -11.28
N LYS A 199 -14.78 -5.76 -10.61
CA LYS A 199 -15.34 -6.92 -9.89
C LYS A 199 -15.74 -8.05 -10.83
N ARG A 200 -16.33 -7.74 -11.97
CA ARG A 200 -16.71 -8.76 -12.96
C ARG A 200 -15.50 -9.43 -13.61
N VAL A 201 -14.55 -8.64 -14.06
CA VAL A 201 -13.31 -9.15 -14.69
C VAL A 201 -12.43 -9.87 -13.67
N GLY A 202 -12.24 -9.29 -12.48
CA GLY A 202 -11.41 -9.86 -11.42
C GLY A 202 -11.92 -11.20 -10.91
N GLY A 203 -13.24 -11.37 -10.78
CA GLY A 203 -13.85 -12.66 -10.40
C GLY A 203 -13.60 -13.77 -11.42
N GLY A 204 -13.61 -13.44 -12.72
CA GLY A 204 -13.25 -14.36 -13.80
C GLY A 204 -11.75 -14.70 -13.81
N SER A 205 -10.91 -13.68 -13.70
CA SER A 205 -9.45 -13.82 -13.74
C SER A 205 -8.89 -14.69 -12.60
N ALA A 206 -9.47 -14.62 -11.41
CA ALA A 206 -9.06 -15.45 -10.27
C ALA A 206 -9.16 -16.95 -10.57
N LYS A 207 -10.19 -17.38 -11.30
CA LYS A 207 -10.35 -18.78 -11.71
C LYS A 207 -9.27 -19.23 -12.70
N PHE A 208 -8.93 -18.37 -13.65
CA PHE A 208 -7.86 -18.65 -14.62
C PHE A 208 -6.47 -18.65 -13.98
N PHE A 209 -6.24 -17.72 -13.06
CA PHE A 209 -4.99 -17.66 -12.30
C PHE A 209 -4.76 -18.92 -11.45
N LEU A 210 -5.80 -19.40 -10.75
CA LEU A 210 -5.71 -20.66 -10.01
C LEU A 210 -5.45 -21.87 -10.94
N ARG A 211 -6.02 -21.88 -12.15
CA ARG A 211 -5.77 -22.93 -13.13
C ARG A 211 -4.33 -22.88 -13.63
N GLN A 212 -3.82 -21.67 -13.90
CA GLN A 212 -2.43 -21.46 -14.30
C GLN A 212 -1.47 -21.93 -13.20
N GLN A 213 -1.69 -21.50 -11.92
CA GLN A 213 -0.84 -21.95 -10.82
C GLN A 213 -0.82 -23.47 -10.66
N ARG A 214 -1.96 -24.14 -10.83
CA ARG A 214 -2.01 -25.61 -10.78
C ARG A 214 -1.25 -26.25 -11.93
N ALA A 215 -1.28 -25.66 -13.12
CA ALA A 215 -0.52 -26.15 -14.27
C ALA A 215 0.99 -25.96 -14.05
N VAL A 216 1.41 -24.79 -13.59
CA VAL A 216 2.82 -24.50 -13.24
C VAL A 216 3.32 -25.47 -12.15
N ALA A 217 2.58 -25.62 -11.05
CA ALA A 217 2.95 -26.54 -9.98
C ALA A 217 3.06 -28.00 -10.45
N LYS A 218 2.22 -28.42 -11.41
CA LYS A 218 2.33 -29.77 -12.02
C LYS A 218 3.60 -29.91 -12.84
N THR A 219 3.95 -28.88 -13.62
CA THR A 219 5.18 -28.85 -14.42
C THR A 219 6.43 -28.83 -13.53
N GLU A 220 6.45 -28.00 -12.50
CA GLU A 220 7.53 -27.95 -11.52
C GLU A 220 7.70 -29.28 -10.79
N GLY A 221 6.61 -29.92 -10.38
CA GLY A 221 6.64 -31.25 -9.76
C GLY A 221 7.23 -32.31 -10.70
N TYR A 222 6.84 -32.28 -11.98
CA TYR A 222 7.40 -33.17 -12.97
C TYR A 222 8.92 -32.96 -13.21
N ILE A 223 9.33 -31.71 -13.32
CA ILE A 223 10.75 -31.34 -13.45
C ILE A 223 11.54 -31.83 -12.22
N GLN A 224 11.04 -31.58 -11.02
CA GLN A 224 11.68 -32.00 -9.78
C GLN A 224 11.80 -33.53 -9.69
N GLU A 225 10.74 -34.28 -10.05
CA GLU A 225 10.75 -35.74 -10.09
C GLU A 225 11.76 -36.26 -11.09
N THR A 226 11.78 -35.70 -12.31
CA THR A 226 12.72 -36.06 -13.36
C THR A 226 14.17 -35.77 -12.96
N MET A 227 14.44 -34.61 -12.35
CA MET A 227 15.77 -34.24 -11.86
C MET A 227 16.24 -35.15 -10.72
N THR A 228 15.37 -35.51 -9.79
CA THR A 228 15.69 -36.45 -8.69
C THR A 228 15.91 -37.86 -9.22
N GLY A 229 15.09 -38.26 -10.20
CA GLY A 229 15.19 -39.58 -10.87
C GLY A 229 16.21 -39.68 -12.00
N GLN A 230 17.00 -38.62 -12.29
CA GLN A 230 17.86 -38.55 -13.47
C GLN A 230 18.90 -39.69 -13.55
N LYS A 231 19.37 -40.18 -12.41
CA LYS A 231 20.26 -41.38 -12.38
C LYS A 231 19.56 -42.61 -12.96
N VAL A 232 18.29 -42.80 -12.65
CA VAL A 232 17.47 -43.91 -13.14
C VAL A 232 17.20 -43.74 -14.63
N VAL A 233 16.82 -42.55 -15.08
CA VAL A 233 16.58 -42.23 -16.49
C VAL A 233 17.81 -42.51 -17.34
N LYS A 234 19.03 -42.15 -16.87
CA LYS A 234 20.28 -42.43 -17.58
C LYS A 234 20.66 -43.90 -17.62
N VAL A 235 20.45 -44.65 -16.52
CA VAL A 235 20.75 -46.09 -16.48
C VAL A 235 19.88 -46.88 -17.46
N PHE A 236 18.62 -46.43 -17.65
CA PHE A 236 17.69 -47.09 -18.55
C PHE A 236 17.64 -46.48 -19.97
N CYS A 237 18.52 -45.51 -20.31
CA CYS A 237 18.59 -44.82 -21.61
C CYS A 237 17.24 -44.26 -22.08
N HIS A 238 16.45 -43.68 -21.14
CA HIS A 238 15.09 -43.18 -21.40
C HIS A 238 15.01 -41.64 -21.50
N GLU A 239 16.12 -40.95 -21.84
CA GLU A 239 16.22 -39.50 -21.91
C GLU A 239 15.16 -38.87 -22.84
N GLN A 240 14.98 -39.47 -24.03
CA GLN A 240 14.03 -38.93 -25.02
C GLN A 240 12.56 -39.06 -24.62
N ARG A 241 12.24 -39.92 -23.66
CA ARG A 241 10.87 -40.04 -23.11
C ARG A 241 10.61 -39.11 -21.93
N SER A 242 11.68 -38.54 -21.37
CA SER A 242 11.59 -37.61 -20.21
C SER A 242 11.51 -36.14 -20.63
N ILE A 243 11.64 -35.88 -21.94
CA ILE A 243 11.43 -34.55 -22.56
C ILE A 243 10.00 -34.47 -23.07
#